data_f0984e77a6a8b3f13b55f3a39b1ceedf
#
_entry.id   f0984e77a6a8b3f13b55f3a39b1ceedf
#
_cell.length_a   1.000
_cell.length_b   1.000
_cell.length_c   1.000
_cell.angle_alpha   90.00
_cell.angle_beta   90.00
_cell.angle_gamma   90.00
#
_symmetry.space_group_name_H-M   'P 1'
#
loop_
_entity.id
_entity.type
_entity.pdbx_description
1 polymer ?
#
loop_
_entity_poly.entity_id
_entity_poly.type
_entity_poly.pdbx_seq_one_letter_code
_entity_poly.pdbx_strand_id
1 'polypeptide(L)' 'MQGLHKKLKEFKLSGMVLTLEDRLSYARSKKLPYEEFLELLCEDELDNRRDNNYK' A
#
# COMPACT_ATOMS: atom_id res chain seq x y z
N MET A 1 -13.06 2.99 0.42
CA MET A 1 -11.98 3.55 -0.40
C MET A 1 -11.84 2.86 -1.74
N GLN A 2 -12.98 2.68 -2.40
CA GLN A 2 -12.97 1.94 -3.66
C GLN A 2 -12.25 2.69 -4.77
N GLY A 3 -12.34 4.02 -4.76
CA GLY A 3 -11.67 4.80 -5.79
C GLY A 3 -10.17 4.64 -5.79
N LEU A 4 -9.58 4.71 -4.60
CA LEU A 4 -8.13 4.54 -4.46
C LEU A 4 -7.70 3.13 -4.79
N HIS A 5 -8.44 2.15 -4.29
CA HIS A 5 -8.15 0.75 -4.54
C HIS A 5 -8.14 0.45 -6.04
N LYS A 6 -9.15 0.98 -6.75
CA LYS A 6 -9.25 0.76 -8.17
C LYS A 6 -8.08 1.38 -8.94
N LYS A 7 -7.70 2.59 -8.54
CA LYS A 7 -6.60 3.28 -9.20
C LYS A 7 -5.27 2.56 -9.00
N LEU A 8 -5.04 2.06 -7.79
CA LEU A 8 -3.83 1.31 -7.53
C LEU A 8 -3.78 0.04 -8.37
N LYS A 9 -4.91 -0.62 -8.56
CA LYS A 9 -4.97 -1.80 -9.41
C LYS A 9 -4.63 -1.45 -10.86
N GLU A 10 -5.10 -0.31 -11.33
CA GLU A 10 -4.82 0.11 -12.71
C GLU A 10 -3.35 0.39 -12.92
N PHE A 11 -2.68 0.91 -11.89
CA PHE A 11 -1.24 1.13 -11.97
C PHE A 11 -0.44 -0.16 -11.73
N LYS A 12 -1.14 -1.26 -11.46
CA LYS A 12 -0.53 -2.55 -11.20
C LYS A 12 0.36 -2.52 -9.97
N LEU A 13 -0.06 -1.77 -8.97
CA LEU A 13 0.64 -1.68 -7.69
C LEU A 13 0.07 -2.72 -6.74
N SER A 14 0.29 -3.98 -7.07
CA SER A 14 -0.37 -5.09 -6.37
C SER A 14 0.03 -5.19 -4.91
N GLY A 15 1.26 -4.84 -4.56
CA GLY A 15 1.67 -4.84 -3.16
C GLY A 15 0.89 -3.85 -2.33
N MET A 16 0.69 -2.65 -2.88
CA MET A 16 -0.10 -1.63 -2.20
C MET A 16 -1.57 -2.04 -2.10
N VAL A 17 -2.09 -2.68 -3.15
CA VAL A 17 -3.47 -3.15 -3.14
C VAL A 17 -3.69 -4.18 -2.03
N LEU A 18 -2.75 -5.11 -1.88
CA LEU A 18 -2.87 -6.17 -0.89
C LEU A 18 -2.89 -5.64 0.54
N THR A 19 -2.12 -4.60 0.82
CA THR A 19 -1.98 -4.12 2.20
C THR A 19 -2.77 -2.86 2.49
N LEU A 20 -3.46 -2.31 1.48
CA LEU A 20 -4.14 -1.02 1.62
C LEU A 20 -5.06 -0.96 2.83
N GLU A 21 -5.95 -1.94 2.98
CA GLU A 21 -6.91 -1.93 4.06
C GLU A 21 -6.23 -2.01 5.43
N ASP A 22 -5.23 -2.87 5.53
CA ASP A 22 -4.49 -3.02 6.77
C ASP A 22 -3.75 -1.74 7.13
N ARG A 23 -3.13 -1.11 6.15
CA ARG A 23 -2.40 0.14 6.39
C ARG A 23 -3.34 1.28 6.75
N LEU A 24 -4.52 1.33 6.13
CA LEU A 24 -5.51 2.33 6.49
C LEU A 24 -5.97 2.18 7.93
N SER A 25 -6.25 0.94 8.35
CA SER A 25 -6.65 0.67 9.72
C SER A 25 -5.55 1.06 10.70
N TYR A 26 -4.33 0.69 10.37
CA TYR A 26 -3.18 1.03 11.21
C TYR A 26 -3.02 2.54 11.34
N ALA A 27 -3.11 3.25 10.21
CA ALA A 27 -2.95 4.70 10.23
C ALA A 27 -4.03 5.38 11.06
N ARG A 28 -5.28 4.91 10.95
CA ARG A 28 -6.36 5.46 11.75
C ARG A 28 -6.15 5.21 13.23
N SER A 29 -5.75 3.99 13.57
CA SER A 29 -5.53 3.60 14.95
C SER A 29 -4.41 4.40 15.60
N LYS A 30 -3.33 4.63 14.87
CA LYS A 30 -2.16 5.35 15.39
C LYS A 30 -2.19 6.84 15.07
N LYS A 31 -3.18 7.29 14.33
CA LYS A 31 -3.30 8.69 13.92
C LYS A 31 -2.03 9.15 13.21
N LEU A 32 -1.57 8.35 12.27
CA LEU A 32 -0.36 8.66 11.52
C LEU A 32 -0.58 9.84 10.59
N PRO A 33 0.41 10.70 10.41
CA PRO A 33 0.38 11.67 9.32
C PRO A 33 0.29 10.94 7.99
N TYR A 34 -0.39 11.55 7.03
CA TYR A 34 -0.57 10.89 5.75
C TYR A 34 0.75 10.64 5.03
N GLU A 35 1.76 11.43 5.30
CA GLU A 35 3.08 11.20 4.71
C GLU A 35 3.67 9.88 5.16
N GLU A 36 3.54 9.57 6.45
CA GLU A 36 4.03 8.30 6.97
C GLU A 36 3.21 7.13 6.43
N PHE A 37 1.91 7.34 6.30
CA PHE A 37 1.04 6.33 5.72
C PHE A 37 1.46 5.99 4.30
N LEU A 38 1.72 7.02 3.51
CA LEU A 38 2.17 6.82 2.13
C LEU A 38 3.50 6.08 2.07
N GLU A 39 4.40 6.43 2.96
CA GLU A 39 5.72 5.79 2.99
C GLU A 39 5.60 4.30 3.28
N LEU A 40 4.77 3.95 4.26
CA LEU A 40 4.56 2.54 4.59
C LEU A 40 3.94 1.79 3.41
N LEU A 41 2.97 2.41 2.77
CA LEU A 41 2.31 1.78 1.63
C LEU A 41 3.28 1.58 0.47
N CYS A 42 4.14 2.55 0.23
CA CYS A 42 5.16 2.43 -0.80
C CYS A 42 6.16 1.32 -0.49
N GLU A 43 6.52 1.16 0.77
CA GLU A 43 7.42 0.08 1.16
C GLU A 43 6.80 -1.28 0.89
N ASP A 44 5.49 -1.39 1.10
CA ASP A 44 4.80 -2.63 0.81
C ASP A 44 4.90 -2.98 -0.67
N GLU A 45 4.79 -1.98 -1.53
CA GLU A 45 4.91 -2.20 -2.96
C GLU A 45 6.32 -2.60 -3.33
N LEU A 46 7.31 -1.95 -2.74
CA LEU A 46 8.71 -2.30 -3.00
C LEU A 46 9.02 -3.74 -2.58
N ASP A 47 8.51 -4.14 -1.42
CA ASP A 47 8.71 -5.50 -0.95
C ASP A 47 8.05 -6.50 -1.89
N ASN A 48 6.86 -6.19 -2.37
CA ASN A 48 6.16 -7.06 -3.29
C ASN A 48 6.93 -7.23 -4.59
N ARG A 49 7.50 -6.15 -5.10
CA ARG A 49 8.27 -6.19 -6.34
C ARG A 49 9.57 -6.97 -6.17
N ARG A 50 10.22 -6.82 -5.02
CA ARG A 50 11.41 -7.59 -4.74
C ARG A 50 11.13 -9.08 -4.77
N ASP A 51 10.03 -9.48 -4.13
CA ASP A 51 9.65 -10.87 -4.11
C ASP A 51 9.40 -11.39 -5.52
N ASN A 52 8.72 -10.58 -6.34
CA ASN A 52 8.42 -10.98 -7.70
C ASN A 52 9.65 -11.04 -8.58
N ASN A 53 10.63 -10.17 -8.32
CA ASN A 53 11.85 -10.13 -9.12
C ASN A 53 12.85 -11.19 -8.70
N TYR A 54 12.63 -11.79 -7.58
CA TYR A 54 13.57 -12.73 -7.01
C TYR A 54 13.66 -14.04 -7.78
N LYS A 55 12.78 -14.23 -8.69
CA LYS A 55 12.80 -15.44 -9.50
C LYS A 55 13.92 -15.37 -10.52
#